data_97c9618be693ef90c5becf875670f4ee
#
_entry.id   97c9618be693ef90c5becf875670f4ee
#
_cell.length_a   1.000
_cell.length_b   1.000
_cell.length_c   1.000
_cell.angle_alpha   90.00
_cell.angle_beta   90.00
_cell.angle_gamma   90.00
#
_symmetry.space_group_name_H-M   'P 1'
#
loop_
_entity.id
_entity.type
_entity.pdbx_description
1 polymer ?
#
loop_
_entity_poly.entity_id
_entity_poly.type
_entity_poly.pdbx_seq_one_letter_code
_entity_poly.pdbx_strand_id
1 'polypeptide(L)'
;MAEKEEALTPVVHEENSLTLVDELNRNSKELYCSLPADTVEDKKAIFKVLGSADYKVADTLGTTINLRNVLVQKYEKVNQETGEVETKYRTILIDENGTTYASASKGLFTSCKRLFALMGLPENWTEPLPIKVEEIKTTQGFKTYEIKLV
;
A
#
# COMPACT_ATOMS: atom_id res chain seq x y z
N MET A 1 11.06 -11.21 -35.89
CA MET A 1 10.97 -11.66 -35.22
C MET A 1 11.35 -12.13 -34.81
N ALA A 2 11.42 -11.48 -35.35
CA ALA A 2 11.55 -11.84 -34.74
C ALA A 2 11.94 -11.99 -34.46
N GLU A 3 11.99 -11.49 -34.59
CA GLU A 3 12.28 -11.57 -34.08
C GLU A 3 12.59 -11.51 -33.65
N LYS A 4 12.69 -10.82 -34.12
CA LYS A 4 13.04 -10.80 -33.61
C LYS A 4 13.15 -10.75 -33.27
N GLU A 5 13.08 -9.92 -33.57
CA GLU A 5 13.20 -10.00 -33.09
C GLU A 5 13.48 -9.99 -32.61
N GLU A 6 13.55 -9.22 -33.07
CA GLU A 6 13.74 -9.33 -32.48
C GLU A 6 13.78 -9.24 -31.96
N ALA A 7 13.89 -8.51 -32.68
CA ALA A 7 13.86 -8.56 -31.94
C ALA A 7 13.95 -8.24 -31.43
N LEU A 8 14.03 -7.47 -31.65
CA LEU A 8 13.98 -7.42 -30.81
C LEU A 8 14.59 -7.59 -30.02
N THR A 9 15.06 -7.37 -30.01
CA THR A 9 15.45 -7.80 -29.05
C THR A 9 15.91 -7.78 -28.33
N PRO A 10 15.92 -7.62 -28.26
CA PRO A 10 16.17 -7.75 -27.32
C PRO A 10 16.66 -7.84 -26.60
N VAL A 11 16.87 -7.36 -26.35
CA VAL A 11 17.16 -7.64 -25.50
C VAL A 11 17.38 -7.78 -24.61
N VAL A 12 17.38 -7.66 -24.39
CA VAL A 12 17.34 -8.01 -23.53
C VAL A 12 17.65 -8.09 -22.71
N HIS A 13 17.57 -7.98 -22.30
CA HIS A 13 17.65 -8.34 -21.46
C HIS A 13 17.72 -8.86 -20.79
N GLU A 14 17.60 -8.52 -21.16
CA GLU A 14 18.06 -9.10 -20.47
C GLU A 14 17.47 -9.99 -19.44
N GLU A 15 18.02 -10.68 -18.85
CA GLU A 15 17.69 -11.59 -17.77
C GLU A 15 16.65 -11.03 -16.85
N ASN A 16 16.63 -9.73 -16.74
CA ASN A 16 15.66 -9.04 -15.91
C ASN A 16 14.53 -8.41 -16.73
N SER A 17 14.52 -8.71 -18.02
CA SER A 17 13.46 -8.20 -18.88
C SER A 17 12.17 -8.95 -18.63
N LEU A 18 11.14 -8.22 -18.21
CA LEU A 18 9.81 -8.78 -18.09
C LEU A 18 9.08 -8.58 -19.41
N THR A 19 8.20 -9.52 -19.75
CA THR A 19 7.30 -9.30 -20.88
C THR A 19 6.34 -8.18 -20.47
N LEU A 20 5.70 -7.57 -21.47
CA LEU A 20 4.70 -6.54 -21.18
C LEU A 20 3.56 -7.11 -20.34
N VAL A 21 3.16 -8.36 -20.58
CA VAL A 21 2.10 -9.01 -19.80
C VAL A 21 2.54 -9.17 -18.35
N ASP A 22 3.79 -9.59 -18.12
CA ASP A 22 4.31 -9.72 -16.75
C ASP A 22 4.32 -8.38 -16.06
N GLU A 23 4.74 -7.33 -16.75
CA GLU A 23 4.76 -5.98 -16.20
C GLU A 23 3.35 -5.50 -15.84
N LEU A 24 2.38 -5.76 -16.70
CA LEU A 24 1.00 -5.36 -16.46
C LEU A 24 0.36 -6.11 -15.28
N ASN A 25 0.79 -7.35 -15.04
CA ASN A 25 0.26 -8.17 -13.96
C ASN A 25 1.03 -8.02 -12.64
N ARG A 26 2.14 -7.31 -12.65
CA ARG A 26 3.01 -7.20 -11.50
C ARG A 26 2.30 -6.69 -10.25
N ASN A 27 1.45 -5.68 -10.42
CA ASN A 27 0.77 -5.04 -9.30
C ASN A 27 -0.18 -5.98 -8.56
N SER A 28 -0.69 -7.01 -9.20
CA SER A 28 -1.61 -7.93 -8.54
C SER A 28 -0.94 -8.71 -7.41
N LYS A 29 0.39 -8.88 -7.48
CA LYS A 29 1.17 -9.58 -6.45
C LYS A 29 1.72 -8.63 -5.40
N GLU A 30 1.59 -7.33 -5.63
CA GLU A 30 2.15 -6.31 -4.76
C GLU A 30 1.06 -5.46 -4.12
N LEU A 31 -0.15 -5.96 -4.13
CA LEU A 31 -1.31 -5.28 -3.56
C LEU A 31 -1.98 -6.20 -2.54
N TYR A 32 -2.11 -5.70 -1.31
CA TYR A 32 -2.96 -6.32 -0.30
C TYR A 32 -4.21 -5.46 -0.13
N CYS A 33 -5.37 -6.09 -0.09
CA CYS A 33 -6.63 -5.38 0.11
C CYS A 33 -7.58 -6.27 0.91
N SER A 34 -8.08 -5.75 2.02
CA SER A 34 -9.03 -6.49 2.84
C SER A 34 -10.49 -6.35 2.36
N LEU A 35 -10.73 -5.42 1.43
CA LEU A 35 -12.07 -5.26 0.86
C LEU A 35 -12.41 -6.46 -0.03
N PRO A 36 -13.69 -6.82 -0.11
CA PRO A 36 -14.10 -7.89 -1.01
C PRO A 36 -13.80 -7.52 -2.47
N ALA A 37 -13.43 -8.51 -3.27
CA ALA A 37 -13.06 -8.31 -4.67
C ALA A 37 -13.73 -9.39 -5.55
N ASP A 38 -14.93 -9.79 -5.19
CA ASP A 38 -15.64 -10.89 -5.87
C ASP A 38 -16.43 -10.44 -7.09
N THR A 39 -16.95 -9.23 -7.06
CA THR A 39 -17.77 -8.68 -8.14
C THR A 39 -17.05 -7.56 -8.86
N VAL A 40 -17.56 -7.19 -10.04
CA VAL A 40 -17.02 -6.05 -10.78
C VAL A 40 -17.21 -4.76 -9.97
N GLU A 41 -18.33 -4.64 -9.26
CA GLU A 41 -18.59 -3.46 -8.44
C GLU A 41 -17.58 -3.34 -7.31
N ASP A 42 -17.23 -4.47 -6.66
CA ASP A 42 -16.21 -4.51 -5.64
C ASP A 42 -14.86 -4.02 -6.19
N LYS A 43 -14.50 -4.51 -7.38
CA LYS A 43 -13.22 -4.16 -8.00
C LYS A 43 -13.18 -2.69 -8.40
N LYS A 44 -14.30 -2.13 -8.85
CA LYS A 44 -14.40 -0.70 -9.16
C LYS A 44 -14.16 0.15 -7.91
N ALA A 45 -14.71 -0.28 -6.78
CA ALA A 45 -14.53 0.43 -5.52
C ALA A 45 -13.06 0.43 -5.11
N ILE A 46 -12.39 -0.70 -5.23
CA ILE A 46 -10.96 -0.82 -4.93
C ILE A 46 -10.14 0.08 -5.86
N PHE A 47 -10.45 0.06 -7.15
CA PHE A 47 -9.75 0.88 -8.14
C PHE A 47 -9.85 2.36 -7.80
N LYS A 48 -11.04 2.79 -7.37
CA LYS A 48 -11.26 4.18 -6.96
C LYS A 48 -10.43 4.55 -5.74
N VAL A 49 -10.38 3.66 -4.75
CA VAL A 49 -9.58 3.89 -3.54
C VAL A 49 -8.10 4.01 -3.88
N LEU A 50 -7.62 3.17 -4.79
CA LEU A 50 -6.23 3.23 -5.25
C LEU A 50 -5.91 4.56 -5.94
N GLY A 51 -6.89 5.13 -6.64
CA GLY A 51 -6.70 6.35 -7.41
C GLY A 51 -6.69 7.62 -6.58
N SER A 52 -7.44 7.66 -5.49
CA SER A 52 -7.47 8.84 -4.63
C SER A 52 -8.01 8.51 -3.25
N ALA A 53 -7.36 9.05 -2.22
CA ALA A 53 -7.81 8.94 -0.85
C ALA A 53 -8.49 10.26 -0.44
N ASP A 54 -9.43 10.16 0.50
CA ASP A 54 -10.13 11.35 1.00
C ASP A 54 -9.19 12.25 1.79
N TYR A 55 -8.30 11.67 2.58
CA TYR A 55 -7.37 12.41 3.43
C TYR A 55 -5.97 11.82 3.38
N LYS A 56 -4.99 12.64 3.72
CA LYS A 56 -3.66 12.16 4.05
C LYS A 56 -3.63 11.88 5.54
N VAL A 57 -3.00 10.80 5.96
CA VAL A 57 -2.85 10.49 7.39
C VAL A 57 -2.21 11.66 8.12
N ALA A 58 -1.24 12.34 7.48
CA ALA A 58 -0.56 13.48 8.06
C ALA A 58 -1.51 14.61 8.48
N ASP A 59 -2.66 14.74 7.84
CA ASP A 59 -3.64 15.79 8.12
C ASP A 59 -4.65 15.39 9.17
N THR A 60 -4.63 14.14 9.64
CA THR A 60 -5.63 13.61 10.58
C THR A 60 -5.00 12.96 11.80
N LEU A 61 -3.74 13.31 12.11
CA LEU A 61 -3.04 12.75 13.27
C LEU A 61 -3.82 13.03 14.57
N GLY A 62 -3.87 12.02 15.43
CA GLY A 62 -4.55 12.13 16.71
C GLY A 62 -6.06 11.96 16.66
N THR A 63 -6.65 11.89 15.46
CA THR A 63 -8.07 11.65 15.29
C THR A 63 -8.36 10.16 15.40
N THR A 64 -9.45 9.79 16.06
CA THR A 64 -9.87 8.39 16.14
C THR A 64 -10.42 7.95 14.80
N ILE A 65 -9.87 6.86 14.28
CA ILE A 65 -10.34 6.21 13.07
C ILE A 65 -10.90 4.86 13.46
N ASN A 66 -12.16 4.60 13.15
CA ASN A 66 -12.76 3.28 13.39
C ASN A 66 -12.38 2.40 12.20
N LEU A 67 -11.19 1.80 12.31
CA LEU A 67 -10.56 1.09 11.19
C LEU A 67 -11.32 -0.18 10.86
N ARG A 68 -11.74 -0.32 9.60
CA ARG A 68 -12.47 -1.50 9.14
C ARG A 68 -11.71 -2.28 8.09
N ASN A 69 -11.06 -1.58 7.16
CA ASN A 69 -10.31 -2.21 6.07
C ASN A 69 -8.98 -1.51 5.88
N VAL A 70 -8.04 -2.25 5.29
CA VAL A 70 -6.71 -1.73 4.98
C VAL A 70 -6.32 -2.21 3.59
N LEU A 71 -5.69 -1.30 2.86
CA LEU A 71 -5.13 -1.59 1.56
C LEU A 71 -3.67 -1.17 1.58
N VAL A 72 -2.79 -2.05 1.12
CA VAL A 72 -1.36 -1.75 1.05
C VAL A 72 -0.86 -2.02 -0.36
N GLN A 73 -0.21 -1.04 -0.94
CA GLN A 73 0.38 -1.15 -2.27
C GLN A 73 1.89 -1.01 -2.15
N LYS A 74 2.60 -2.01 -2.64
CA LYS A 74 4.05 -1.99 -2.72
C LYS A 74 4.45 -1.36 -4.06
N TYR A 75 5.41 -0.47 -4.04
CA TYR A 75 5.91 0.13 -5.28
C TYR A 75 7.40 0.46 -5.13
N GLU A 76 8.05 0.71 -6.26
CA GLU A 76 9.45 1.06 -6.27
C GLU A 76 9.60 2.53 -6.64
N LYS A 77 10.55 3.18 -5.98
CA LYS A 77 10.89 4.56 -6.26
C LYS A 77 12.37 4.63 -6.58
N VAL A 78 12.71 5.26 -7.69
CA VAL A 78 14.10 5.44 -8.10
C VAL A 78 14.61 6.78 -7.58
N ASN A 79 15.75 6.74 -6.89
CA ASN A 79 16.41 7.96 -6.46
C ASN A 79 17.10 8.58 -7.69
N GLN A 80 16.68 9.77 -8.05
CA GLN A 80 17.16 10.43 -9.25
C GLN A 80 18.65 10.80 -9.18
N GLU A 81 19.19 10.98 -7.98
CA GLU A 81 20.59 11.37 -7.80
C GLU A 81 21.53 10.16 -7.80
N THR A 82 21.15 9.07 -7.15
CA THR A 82 22.02 7.91 -6.99
C THR A 82 21.68 6.75 -7.91
N GLY A 83 20.48 6.76 -8.50
CA GLY A 83 19.99 5.66 -9.32
C GLY A 83 19.55 4.45 -8.50
N GLU A 84 19.61 4.54 -7.18
CA GLU A 84 19.18 3.45 -6.32
C GLU A 84 17.66 3.28 -6.34
N VAL A 85 17.22 2.02 -6.26
CA VAL A 85 15.80 1.69 -6.22
C VAL A 85 15.42 1.38 -4.78
N GLU A 86 14.40 2.11 -4.28
CA GLU A 86 13.85 1.87 -2.95
C GLU A 86 12.47 1.26 -3.06
N THR A 87 12.20 0.28 -2.22
CA THR A 87 10.86 -0.28 -2.09
C THR A 87 10.07 0.58 -1.10
N LYS A 88 8.90 1.02 -1.54
CA LYS A 88 7.99 1.84 -0.74
C LYS A 88 6.65 1.14 -0.58
N TYR A 89 5.92 1.51 0.45
CA TYR A 89 4.60 0.97 0.72
C TYR A 89 3.63 2.11 0.94
N ARG A 90 2.57 2.15 0.14
CA ARG A 90 1.48 3.09 0.34
C ARG A 90 0.40 2.36 1.11
N THR A 91 0.07 2.87 2.29
CA THR A 91 -0.95 2.27 3.15
C THR A 91 -2.19 3.16 3.12
N ILE A 92 -3.34 2.55 2.89
CA ILE A 92 -4.62 3.25 2.92
C ILE A 92 -5.47 2.61 4.02
N LEU A 93 -5.82 3.43 5.01
CA LEU A 93 -6.70 3.03 6.10
C LEU A 93 -8.11 3.42 5.71
N ILE A 94 -9.06 2.51 5.89
CA ILE A 94 -10.45 2.73 5.50
C ILE A 94 -11.31 2.53 6.73
N ASP A 95 -12.07 3.55 7.10
CA ASP A 95 -12.91 3.46 8.29
C ASP A 95 -14.25 2.77 7.98
N GLU A 96 -15.06 2.61 9.03
CA GLU A 96 -16.35 1.91 8.91
C GLU A 96 -17.32 2.58 7.96
N ASN A 97 -17.12 3.86 7.67
CA ASN A 97 -17.98 4.62 6.74
C ASN A 97 -17.40 4.68 5.33
N GLY A 98 -16.26 4.05 5.10
CA GLY A 98 -15.60 4.06 3.79
C GLY A 98 -14.69 5.25 3.55
N THR A 99 -14.47 6.10 4.55
CA THR A 99 -13.52 7.21 4.45
C THR A 99 -12.10 6.67 4.40
N THR A 100 -11.28 7.21 3.51
CA THR A 100 -9.94 6.69 3.24
C THR A 100 -8.85 7.67 3.65
N TYR A 101 -7.77 7.13 4.22
CA TYR A 101 -6.64 7.90 4.74
C TYR A 101 -5.36 7.25 4.21
N ALA A 102 -4.55 7.97 3.46
CA ALA A 102 -3.36 7.41 2.80
C ALA A 102 -2.07 7.95 3.39
N SER A 103 -1.05 7.10 3.41
CA SER A 103 0.30 7.48 3.82
C SER A 103 1.33 6.54 3.19
N ALA A 104 2.50 7.09 2.89
CA ALA A 104 3.64 6.30 2.44
C ALA A 104 4.67 6.10 3.57
N SER A 105 4.30 6.39 4.81
CA SER A 105 5.18 6.26 5.97
C SER A 105 5.58 4.81 6.20
N LYS A 106 6.88 4.57 6.30
CA LYS A 106 7.41 3.25 6.62
C LYS A 106 6.97 2.81 8.02
N GLY A 107 6.93 3.75 8.96
CA GLY A 107 6.50 3.46 10.33
C GLY A 107 5.04 3.03 10.40
N LEU A 108 4.18 3.66 9.60
CA LEU A 108 2.78 3.26 9.54
C LEU A 108 2.64 1.84 9.01
N PHE A 109 3.36 1.51 7.95
CA PHE A 109 3.34 0.15 7.39
C PHE A 109 3.83 -0.86 8.44
N THR A 110 4.92 -0.53 9.14
CA THR A 110 5.46 -1.40 10.18
C THR A 110 4.45 -1.58 11.32
N SER A 111 3.75 -0.52 11.70
CA SER A 111 2.70 -0.61 12.72
C SER A 111 1.56 -1.52 12.26
N CYS A 112 1.18 -1.43 10.98
CA CYS A 112 0.14 -2.31 10.43
C CYS A 112 0.56 -3.79 10.54
N LYS A 113 1.83 -4.09 10.25
CA LYS A 113 2.31 -5.48 10.36
C LYS A 113 2.18 -5.99 11.79
N ARG A 114 2.52 -5.16 12.78
CA ARG A 114 2.39 -5.56 14.19
C ARG A 114 0.93 -5.72 14.57
N LEU A 115 0.08 -4.81 14.11
CA LEU A 115 -1.35 -4.86 14.40
C LEU A 115 -1.95 -6.16 13.86
N PHE A 116 -1.64 -6.51 12.62
CA PHE A 116 -2.18 -7.72 11.99
C PHE A 116 -1.62 -8.99 12.62
N ALA A 117 -0.41 -8.94 13.15
CA ALA A 117 0.16 -10.10 13.85
C ALA A 117 -0.61 -10.42 15.12
N LEU A 118 -1.17 -9.40 15.77
CA LEU A 118 -1.93 -9.59 17.02
C LEU A 118 -3.44 -9.74 16.78
N MET A 119 -4.00 -8.92 15.90
CA MET A 119 -5.45 -8.83 15.71
C MET A 119 -5.95 -9.63 14.52
N GLY A 120 -5.03 -10.19 13.72
CA GLY A 120 -5.38 -10.84 12.46
C GLY A 120 -5.61 -9.83 11.35
N LEU A 121 -5.80 -10.33 10.14
CA LEU A 121 -6.06 -9.47 8.98
C LEU A 121 -7.47 -8.87 9.05
N PRO A 122 -7.65 -7.63 8.59
CA PRO A 122 -8.95 -6.95 8.69
C PRO A 122 -10.13 -7.70 8.08
N GLU A 123 -9.90 -8.49 7.04
CA GLU A 123 -10.99 -9.26 6.42
C GLU A 123 -11.61 -10.29 7.37
N ASN A 124 -10.90 -10.63 8.45
CA ASN A 124 -11.37 -11.58 9.44
C ASN A 124 -11.96 -10.91 10.70
N TRP A 125 -11.94 -9.57 10.74
CA TRP A 125 -12.49 -8.85 11.90
C TRP A 125 -14.01 -8.85 11.86
N THR A 126 -14.62 -8.97 13.03
CA THR A 126 -16.09 -8.94 13.15
C THR A 126 -16.62 -7.54 13.37
N GLU A 127 -15.75 -6.61 13.79
CA GLU A 127 -16.14 -5.22 14.03
C GLU A 127 -14.96 -4.28 13.77
N PRO A 128 -15.23 -2.99 13.57
CA PRO A 128 -14.15 -2.01 13.39
C PRO A 128 -13.28 -1.91 14.64
N LEU A 129 -12.03 -1.54 14.44
CA LEU A 129 -11.06 -1.37 15.52
C LEU A 129 -10.72 0.12 15.65
N PRO A 130 -11.06 0.77 16.77
CA PRO A 130 -10.72 2.18 16.95
C PRO A 130 -9.21 2.37 17.12
N ILE A 131 -8.63 3.23 16.29
CA ILE A 131 -7.20 3.53 16.32
C ILE A 131 -6.97 5.03 16.22
N LYS A 132 -5.76 5.44 16.55
CA LYS A 132 -5.22 6.76 16.22
C LYS A 132 -3.88 6.57 15.57
N VAL A 133 -3.52 7.47 14.66
CA VAL A 133 -2.16 7.53 14.14
C VAL A 133 -1.49 8.74 14.75
N GLU A 134 -0.31 8.53 15.30
CA GLU A 134 0.46 9.59 15.94
C GLU A 134 1.84 9.68 15.32
N GLU A 135 2.39 10.89 15.33
CA GLU A 135 3.75 11.11 14.91
C GLU A 135 4.68 10.84 16.07
N ILE A 136 5.71 10.04 15.83
CA ILE A 136 6.74 9.75 16.83
C ILE A 136 8.10 10.04 16.25
N LYS A 137 9.09 10.24 17.12
CA LYS A 137 10.48 10.34 16.69
C LYS A 137 11.18 9.02 16.87
N THR A 138 11.96 8.64 15.86
CA THR A 138 12.82 7.46 15.98
C THR A 138 14.03 7.81 16.82
N THR A 139 14.79 6.77 17.22
CA THR A 139 16.03 6.96 17.99
C THR A 139 17.06 7.80 17.23
N GLN A 140 16.95 7.85 15.91
CA GLN A 140 17.84 8.64 15.04
C GLN A 140 17.33 10.06 14.81
N GLY A 141 16.20 10.44 15.44
CA GLY A 141 15.65 11.78 15.34
C GLY A 141 14.72 12.02 14.14
N PHE A 142 14.46 11.00 13.35
CA PHE A 142 13.51 11.11 12.23
C PHE A 142 12.09 10.97 12.72
N LYS A 143 11.17 11.68 12.07
CA LYS A 143 9.74 11.57 12.37
C LYS A 143 9.13 10.44 11.56
N THR A 144 8.23 9.69 12.18
CA THR A 144 7.49 8.64 11.52
C THR A 144 6.11 8.51 12.17
N TYR A 145 5.28 7.65 11.64
CA TYR A 145 3.92 7.46 12.16
C TYR A 145 3.78 6.10 12.81
N GLU A 146 2.93 6.05 13.82
CA GLU A 146 2.66 4.82 14.57
C GLU A 146 1.18 4.73 14.89
N ILE A 147 0.62 3.52 14.81
CA ILE A 147 -0.77 3.27 15.19
C ILE A 147 -0.84 3.07 16.71
N LYS A 148 -1.78 3.76 17.34
CA LYS A 148 -2.12 3.56 18.75
C LYS A 148 -3.54 3.04 18.82
N LEU A 149 -3.76 2.07 19.69
CA LEU A 149 -5.12 1.58 19.96
C LEU A 149 -5.80 2.53 20.94
N VAL A 150 -7.07 2.73 20.70
CA VAL A 150 -7.88 3.61 21.56
C VAL A 150 -8.57 2.80 22.62
#